data_f25d9e6b95d7bfcb8d3e1d5af030df66
#
_entry.id   f25d9e6b95d7bfcb8d3e1d5af030df66
#
_cell.length_a   1.000
_cell.length_b   1.000
_cell.length_c   1.000
_cell.angle_alpha   90.00
_cell.angle_beta   90.00
_cell.angle_gamma   90.00
#
_symmetry.space_group_name_H-M   'P 1'
#
loop_
_entity.id
_entity.type
_entity.pdbx_description
1 polymer ?
#
loop_
_entity_poly.entity_id
_entity_poly.type
_entity_poly.pdbx_seq_one_letter_code
_entity_poly.pdbx_strand_id
1 'polypeptide(L)'
;MTPLEGIIALREKWAGIVDIEAVDFPQEAILRDPGTKELMREGMKIGADVVGGLPWHEHLDEDARAHIDFCFELAMEYDKDIHMLVDDTDNSNSRSLEYLAAKTIREGYQGRVSASHCGALAAYDEVHARKVIALVAEAGVSIATNPHISLVAQGRYDTNNMRRGVTRAKDLWKAGANVFSAQDDVNDPYYPFGRNDQQEVASFVCHACHMTYPDEIRAVFDFITHNAATALRLNGYGLEIGKKADLNVLCAPSVQHVFRLQQPPAYVIKSGRILANSLLVREIYHA
;
A
#
# COMPACT_ATOMS: atom_id res chain seq x y z
N MET A 1 14.73 8.67 15.34
CA MET A 1 14.66 7.35 16.01
C MET A 1 13.38 7.18 16.82
N THR A 2 13.00 8.13 17.66
CA THR A 2 11.83 8.00 18.56
C THR A 2 10.53 7.45 17.92
N PRO A 3 10.10 7.88 16.71
CA PRO A 3 8.91 7.29 16.10
C PRO A 3 9.06 5.80 15.77
N LEU A 4 10.19 5.38 15.22
CA LEU A 4 10.45 3.99 14.88
C LEU A 4 10.54 3.11 16.14
N GLU A 5 11.24 3.57 17.20
CA GLU A 5 11.29 2.91 18.49
C GLU A 5 9.89 2.73 19.09
N GLY A 6 9.02 3.74 18.94
CA GLY A 6 7.63 3.68 19.37
C GLY A 6 6.83 2.58 18.64
N ILE A 7 6.99 2.44 17.32
CA ILE A 7 6.34 1.39 16.53
C ILE A 7 6.86 0.01 16.91
N ILE A 8 8.16 -0.14 17.12
CA ILE A 8 8.77 -1.40 17.57
C ILE A 8 8.21 -1.81 18.94
N ALA A 9 8.11 -0.87 19.89
CA ALA A 9 7.50 -1.13 21.19
C ALA A 9 6.01 -1.50 21.10
N LEU A 10 5.26 -0.88 20.18
CA LEU A 10 3.87 -1.24 19.90
C LEU A 10 3.75 -2.65 19.32
N ARG A 11 4.65 -3.05 18.40
CA ARG A 11 4.70 -4.39 17.83
C ARG A 11 4.80 -5.46 18.94
N GLU A 12 5.69 -5.25 19.90
CA GLU A 12 5.86 -6.16 21.04
C GLU A 12 4.61 -6.20 21.94
N LYS A 13 4.08 -5.02 22.27
CA LYS A 13 2.91 -4.88 23.14
C LYS A 13 1.66 -5.54 22.57
N TRP A 14 1.46 -5.49 21.25
CA TRP A 14 0.26 -5.98 20.58
C TRP A 14 0.46 -7.35 19.92
N ALA A 15 1.59 -8.01 20.16
CA ALA A 15 1.87 -9.35 19.66
C ALA A 15 0.73 -10.33 19.98
N GLY A 16 0.28 -11.09 18.97
CA GLY A 16 -0.84 -12.04 19.10
C GLY A 16 -2.24 -11.42 18.97
N ILE A 17 -2.35 -10.10 18.87
CA ILE A 17 -3.58 -9.37 18.54
C ILE A 17 -3.49 -8.82 17.12
N VAL A 18 -2.40 -8.12 16.81
CA VAL A 18 -2.09 -7.58 15.49
C VAL A 18 -0.61 -7.80 15.17
N ASP A 19 -0.30 -8.15 13.93
CA ASP A 19 1.06 -8.20 13.43
C ASP A 19 1.41 -6.81 12.85
N ILE A 20 2.52 -6.22 13.28
CA ILE A 20 2.97 -4.88 12.89
C ILE A 20 4.35 -5.03 12.24
N GLU A 21 4.50 -4.53 11.01
CA GLU A 21 5.79 -4.34 10.37
C GLU A 21 6.21 -2.88 10.48
N ALA A 22 7.42 -2.65 10.97
CA ALA A 22 7.99 -1.32 11.13
C ALA A 22 8.83 -0.97 9.89
N VAL A 23 8.40 0.05 9.15
CA VAL A 23 9.14 0.58 8.00
C VAL A 23 10.07 1.70 8.49
N ASP A 24 11.35 1.59 8.17
CA ASP A 24 12.31 2.67 8.38
C ASP A 24 12.19 3.67 7.24
N PHE A 25 11.50 4.78 7.49
CA PHE A 25 11.01 5.68 6.44
C PHE A 25 11.64 7.07 6.49
N PRO A 26 12.31 7.53 5.41
CA PRO A 26 12.96 8.83 5.32
C PRO A 26 11.97 9.93 4.87
N GLN A 27 11.18 10.50 5.80
CA GLN A 27 10.11 11.46 5.50
C GLN A 27 10.58 12.70 4.72
N GLU A 28 11.80 13.19 5.00
CA GLU A 28 12.37 14.35 4.31
C GLU A 28 13.29 13.98 3.14
N ALA A 29 13.15 12.76 2.61
CA ALA A 29 14.05 12.13 1.64
C ALA A 29 15.43 11.77 2.24
N ILE A 30 16.39 11.33 1.45
CA ILE A 30 17.68 10.80 1.94
C ILE A 30 18.85 11.74 1.62
N LEU A 31 18.94 12.23 0.38
CA LEU A 31 20.04 13.08 -0.03
C LEU A 31 19.78 14.54 0.30
N ARG A 32 18.52 14.91 0.27
CA ARG A 32 18.05 16.25 0.64
C ARG A 32 18.22 16.54 2.15
N ASP A 33 18.16 15.52 3.00
CA ASP A 33 18.30 15.65 4.46
C ASP A 33 19.58 14.99 4.95
N PRO A 34 20.66 15.78 5.21
CA PRO A 34 21.96 15.25 5.63
C PRO A 34 21.88 14.48 6.96
N GLY A 35 22.46 13.28 6.98
CA GLY A 35 22.46 12.38 8.14
C GLY A 35 21.38 11.30 8.09
N THR A 36 20.46 11.36 7.15
CA THR A 36 19.37 10.38 7.01
C THR A 36 19.88 8.99 6.67
N LYS A 37 20.96 8.85 5.88
CA LYS A 37 21.58 7.54 5.59
C LYS A 37 22.05 6.81 6.84
N GLU A 38 22.68 7.54 7.75
CA GLU A 38 23.15 7.04 9.03
C GLU A 38 21.98 6.66 9.95
N LEU A 39 20.93 7.49 9.98
CA LEU A 39 19.71 7.21 10.74
C LEU A 39 19.00 5.96 10.23
N MET A 40 18.91 5.76 8.92
CA MET A 40 18.31 4.55 8.34
C MET A 40 19.14 3.29 8.66
N ARG A 41 20.48 3.36 8.63
CA ARG A 41 21.32 2.25 9.08
C ARG A 41 21.09 1.92 10.56
N GLU A 42 20.90 2.94 11.39
CA GLU A 42 20.57 2.75 12.80
C GLU A 42 19.16 2.16 12.97
N GLY A 43 18.17 2.61 12.17
CA GLY A 43 16.83 2.04 12.12
C GLY A 43 16.81 0.54 11.86
N MET A 44 17.62 0.08 10.90
CA MET A 44 17.78 -1.36 10.64
C MET A 44 18.36 -2.10 11.85
N LYS A 45 19.36 -1.54 12.52
CA LYS A 45 20.00 -2.16 13.69
C LYS A 45 19.06 -2.29 14.88
N ILE A 46 18.20 -1.33 15.12
CA ILE A 46 17.20 -1.40 16.21
C ILE A 46 16.01 -2.27 15.90
N GLY A 47 15.90 -2.79 14.67
CA GLY A 47 14.93 -3.84 14.34
C GLY A 47 13.77 -3.40 13.45
N ALA A 48 13.96 -2.42 12.55
CA ALA A 48 13.02 -2.18 11.47
C ALA A 48 12.88 -3.44 10.59
N ASP A 49 11.68 -3.66 10.05
CA ASP A 49 11.36 -4.83 9.26
C ASP A 49 11.57 -4.60 7.76
N VAL A 50 11.32 -3.37 7.29
CA VAL A 50 11.29 -2.99 5.89
C VAL A 50 12.07 -1.69 5.67
N VAL A 51 12.80 -1.60 4.56
CA VAL A 51 13.46 -0.36 4.14
C VAL A 51 12.46 0.52 3.40
N GLY A 52 12.22 1.72 3.91
CA GLY A 52 11.38 2.74 3.31
C GLY A 52 12.11 3.60 2.29
N GLY A 53 11.35 4.37 1.50
CA GLY A 53 11.89 5.36 0.59
C GLY A 53 10.87 6.36 0.10
N LEU A 54 11.34 7.58 -0.22
CA LEU A 54 10.54 8.69 -0.74
C LEU A 54 11.30 9.42 -1.87
N PRO A 55 11.61 8.72 -2.99
CA PRO A 55 12.54 9.23 -4.00
C PRO A 55 12.02 10.48 -4.73
N TRP A 56 10.72 10.59 -4.97
CA TRP A 56 10.14 11.74 -5.68
C TRP A 56 10.23 13.06 -4.89
N HIS A 57 10.59 13.01 -3.60
CA HIS A 57 10.77 14.16 -2.73
C HIS A 57 12.19 14.74 -2.77
N GLU A 58 13.13 14.07 -3.45
CA GLU A 58 14.46 14.62 -3.71
C GLU A 58 14.41 15.84 -4.64
N HIS A 59 15.47 16.65 -4.65
CA HIS A 59 15.48 17.87 -5.45
C HIS A 59 15.66 17.59 -6.95
N LEU A 60 16.40 16.56 -7.32
CA LEU A 60 16.76 16.23 -8.70
C LEU A 60 16.44 14.76 -9.01
N ASP A 61 16.23 14.45 -10.30
CA ASP A 61 15.99 13.07 -10.75
C ASP A 61 17.19 12.16 -10.48
N GLU A 62 18.42 12.70 -10.56
CA GLU A 62 19.64 11.98 -10.21
C GLU A 62 19.66 11.60 -8.73
N ASP A 63 19.25 12.50 -7.87
CA ASP A 63 19.15 12.26 -6.43
C ASP A 63 18.06 11.21 -6.13
N ALA A 64 16.93 11.27 -6.84
CA ALA A 64 15.86 10.26 -6.71
C ALA A 64 16.37 8.84 -7.06
N ARG A 65 17.20 8.72 -8.10
CA ARG A 65 17.84 7.43 -8.45
C ARG A 65 18.85 6.99 -7.39
N ALA A 66 19.70 7.90 -6.92
CA ALA A 66 20.67 7.61 -5.86
C ALA A 66 19.99 7.25 -4.53
N HIS A 67 18.81 7.83 -4.25
CA HIS A 67 17.95 7.45 -3.13
C HIS A 67 17.50 5.98 -3.27
N ILE A 68 16.97 5.60 -4.43
CA ILE A 68 16.54 4.21 -4.71
C ILE A 68 17.75 3.27 -4.60
N ASP A 69 18.89 3.63 -5.16
CA ASP A 69 20.10 2.81 -5.10
C ASP A 69 20.55 2.55 -3.65
N PHE A 70 20.52 3.57 -2.80
CA PHE A 70 20.82 3.43 -1.38
C PHE A 70 19.84 2.52 -0.64
N CYS A 71 18.53 2.63 -0.93
CA CYS A 71 17.54 1.74 -0.32
C CYS A 71 17.77 0.27 -0.71
N PHE A 72 18.15 -0.02 -1.96
CA PHE A 72 18.54 -1.38 -2.36
C PHE A 72 19.81 -1.85 -1.67
N GLU A 73 20.84 -0.99 -1.58
CA GLU A 73 22.07 -1.29 -0.83
C GLU A 73 21.74 -1.68 0.61
N LEU A 74 20.95 -0.86 1.29
CA LEU A 74 20.55 -1.08 2.68
C LEU A 74 19.70 -2.36 2.84
N ALA A 75 18.75 -2.59 1.95
CA ALA A 75 17.90 -3.78 2.00
C ALA A 75 18.70 -5.07 1.77
N MET A 76 19.66 -5.06 0.86
CA MET A 76 20.54 -6.20 0.64
C MET A 76 21.52 -6.43 1.81
N GLU A 77 22.04 -5.35 2.43
CA GLU A 77 22.93 -5.43 3.61
C GLU A 77 22.25 -6.13 4.79
N TYR A 78 20.95 -5.86 5.00
CA TYR A 78 20.19 -6.37 6.16
C TYR A 78 19.20 -7.50 5.80
N ASP A 79 19.19 -7.96 4.56
CA ASP A 79 18.22 -8.95 4.00
C ASP A 79 16.76 -8.57 4.25
N LYS A 80 16.40 -7.31 3.93
CA LYS A 80 15.08 -6.73 4.14
C LYS A 80 14.34 -6.53 2.83
N ASP A 81 13.02 -6.42 2.91
CA ASP A 81 12.17 -6.01 1.81
C ASP A 81 12.14 -4.49 1.70
N ILE A 82 11.63 -3.97 0.57
CA ILE A 82 11.60 -2.54 0.27
C ILE A 82 10.14 -2.10 0.08
N HIS A 83 9.76 -0.99 0.72
CA HIS A 83 8.51 -0.29 0.46
C HIS A 83 8.75 1.20 0.27
N MET A 84 8.40 1.74 -0.89
CA MET A 84 8.62 3.17 -1.17
C MET A 84 7.31 3.87 -1.54
N LEU A 85 7.18 5.13 -1.10
CA LEU A 85 6.19 6.05 -1.65
C LEU A 85 6.78 6.64 -2.94
N VAL A 86 6.23 6.22 -4.08
CA VAL A 86 6.82 6.49 -5.39
C VAL A 86 5.89 7.36 -6.21
N ASP A 87 6.46 8.46 -6.75
CA ASP A 87 5.74 9.34 -7.68
C ASP A 87 4.34 9.74 -7.20
N ASP A 88 4.23 10.12 -5.90
CA ASP A 88 2.97 10.61 -5.30
C ASP A 88 2.72 12.05 -5.71
N THR A 89 2.51 12.26 -6.98
CA THR A 89 2.37 13.56 -7.63
C THR A 89 1.56 13.44 -8.92
N ASP A 90 0.97 14.55 -9.35
CA ASP A 90 0.33 14.70 -10.67
C ASP A 90 1.33 15.00 -11.80
N ASN A 91 2.61 15.13 -11.52
CA ASN A 91 3.63 15.48 -12.49
C ASN A 91 3.98 14.28 -13.38
N SER A 92 3.64 14.33 -14.66
CA SER A 92 3.97 13.29 -15.64
C SER A 92 5.48 13.12 -15.90
N ASN A 93 6.34 14.01 -15.41
CA ASN A 93 7.79 13.88 -15.50
C ASN A 93 8.39 13.12 -14.32
N SER A 94 7.65 12.89 -13.23
CA SER A 94 8.11 12.03 -12.13
C SER A 94 8.13 10.58 -12.60
N ARG A 95 9.30 9.92 -12.56
CA ARG A 95 9.56 8.62 -13.19
C ARG A 95 10.35 7.66 -12.32
N SER A 96 10.23 7.81 -11.02
CA SER A 96 10.91 6.96 -10.05
C SER A 96 10.43 5.51 -10.11
N LEU A 97 9.15 5.27 -10.45
CA LEU A 97 8.59 3.93 -10.61
C LEU A 97 9.28 3.14 -11.72
N GLU A 98 9.56 3.78 -12.87
CA GLU A 98 10.27 3.14 -13.97
C GLU A 98 11.70 2.70 -13.54
N TYR A 99 12.40 3.58 -12.81
CA TYR A 99 13.73 3.27 -12.30
C TYR A 99 13.71 2.16 -11.24
N LEU A 100 12.77 2.24 -10.30
CA LEU A 100 12.56 1.23 -9.25
C LEU A 100 12.32 -0.16 -9.84
N ALA A 101 11.41 -0.27 -10.82
CA ALA A 101 11.12 -1.54 -11.47
C ALA A 101 12.33 -2.11 -12.22
N ALA A 102 13.05 -1.26 -12.98
CA ALA A 102 14.27 -1.66 -13.67
C ALA A 102 15.38 -2.10 -12.69
N LYS A 103 15.55 -1.39 -11.59
CA LYS A 103 16.49 -1.73 -10.51
C LYS A 103 16.14 -3.06 -9.86
N THR A 104 14.85 -3.30 -9.58
CA THR A 104 14.35 -4.56 -9.01
C THR A 104 14.77 -5.77 -9.86
N ILE A 105 14.66 -5.66 -11.19
CA ILE A 105 15.10 -6.73 -12.11
C ILE A 105 16.62 -6.90 -12.06
N ARG A 106 17.39 -5.79 -12.12
CA ARG A 106 18.85 -5.82 -12.13
C ARG A 106 19.45 -6.46 -10.89
N GLU A 107 18.86 -6.20 -9.73
CA GLU A 107 19.33 -6.73 -8.44
C GLU A 107 18.75 -8.11 -8.11
N GLY A 108 17.86 -8.67 -8.95
CA GLY A 108 17.21 -9.94 -8.66
C GLY A 108 16.28 -9.90 -7.44
N TYR A 109 15.63 -8.74 -7.18
CA TYR A 109 14.86 -8.46 -5.97
C TYR A 109 13.34 -8.60 -6.19
N GLN A 110 12.93 -9.37 -7.22
CA GLN A 110 11.52 -9.59 -7.59
C GLN A 110 10.74 -10.18 -6.41
N GLY A 111 9.52 -9.66 -6.18
CA GLY A 111 8.64 -10.09 -5.09
C GLY A 111 9.05 -9.60 -3.69
N ARG A 112 10.10 -8.76 -3.59
CA ARG A 112 10.58 -8.13 -2.35
C ARG A 112 10.44 -6.61 -2.34
N VAL A 113 9.88 -6.04 -3.40
CA VAL A 113 9.72 -4.61 -3.58
C VAL A 113 8.26 -4.26 -3.75
N SER A 114 7.81 -3.27 -3.02
CA SER A 114 6.51 -2.65 -3.20
C SER A 114 6.62 -1.13 -3.34
N ALA A 115 5.72 -0.55 -4.12
CA ALA A 115 5.61 0.88 -4.32
C ALA A 115 4.18 1.33 -4.03
N SER A 116 4.02 2.40 -3.27
CA SER A 116 2.71 3.00 -3.02
C SER A 116 2.51 4.30 -3.79
N HIS A 117 1.26 4.72 -3.89
CA HIS A 117 0.76 5.87 -4.64
C HIS A 117 0.91 5.74 -6.15
N CYS A 118 2.10 5.92 -6.70
CA CYS A 118 2.36 5.88 -8.14
C CYS A 118 1.39 6.77 -8.95
N GLY A 119 1.04 7.94 -8.40
CA GLY A 119 0.04 8.86 -8.95
C GLY A 119 0.42 9.40 -10.32
N ALA A 120 1.71 9.69 -10.54
CA ALA A 120 2.22 10.18 -11.82
C ALA A 120 1.91 9.25 -13.00
N LEU A 121 1.78 7.93 -12.75
CA LEU A 121 1.40 6.95 -13.77
C LEU A 121 0.04 7.29 -14.42
N ALA A 122 -0.88 7.90 -13.67
CA ALA A 122 -2.16 8.35 -14.20
C ALA A 122 -2.03 9.59 -15.12
N ALA A 123 -0.95 10.34 -14.99
CA ALA A 123 -0.67 11.53 -15.80
C ALA A 123 0.25 11.25 -17.01
N TYR A 124 0.82 10.06 -17.13
CA TYR A 124 1.65 9.69 -18.28
C TYR A 124 0.84 9.63 -19.58
N ASP A 125 1.50 9.92 -20.70
CA ASP A 125 0.95 9.56 -21.99
C ASP A 125 0.77 8.05 -22.11
N GLU A 126 -0.15 7.63 -22.98
CA GLU A 126 -0.55 6.22 -23.08
C GLU A 126 0.59 5.28 -23.46
N VAL A 127 1.52 5.73 -24.32
CA VAL A 127 2.64 4.90 -24.77
C VAL A 127 3.61 4.65 -23.64
N HIS A 128 3.95 5.71 -22.89
CA HIS A 128 4.83 5.60 -21.74
C HIS A 128 4.20 4.81 -20.59
N ALA A 129 2.92 5.07 -20.31
CA ALA A 129 2.19 4.32 -19.28
C ALA A 129 2.22 2.81 -19.53
N ARG A 130 1.94 2.37 -20.76
CA ARG A 130 1.98 0.94 -21.13
C ARG A 130 3.38 0.33 -20.96
N LYS A 131 4.42 1.07 -21.34
CA LYS A 131 5.81 0.63 -21.13
C LYS A 131 6.09 0.39 -19.65
N VAL A 132 5.75 1.37 -18.79
CA VAL A 132 6.02 1.28 -17.34
C VAL A 132 5.18 0.18 -16.69
N ILE A 133 3.90 0.06 -17.05
CA ILE A 133 3.01 -1.01 -16.54
C ILE A 133 3.58 -2.40 -16.87
N ALA A 134 4.03 -2.62 -18.10
CA ALA A 134 4.64 -3.89 -18.50
C ALA A 134 5.93 -4.17 -17.71
N LEU A 135 6.76 -3.15 -17.52
CA LEU A 135 8.00 -3.26 -16.73
C LEU A 135 7.72 -3.57 -15.26
N VAL A 136 6.71 -2.95 -14.64
CA VAL A 136 6.29 -3.23 -13.26
C VAL A 136 5.83 -4.68 -13.09
N ALA A 137 5.04 -5.19 -14.04
CA ALA A 137 4.58 -6.56 -14.03
C ALA A 137 5.76 -7.55 -14.18
N GLU A 138 6.69 -7.30 -15.10
CA GLU A 138 7.90 -8.10 -15.30
C GLU A 138 8.81 -8.08 -14.05
N ALA A 139 8.96 -6.92 -13.44
CA ALA A 139 9.76 -6.73 -12.24
C ALA A 139 9.15 -7.39 -10.98
N GLY A 140 7.88 -7.80 -11.01
CA GLY A 140 7.21 -8.35 -9.83
C GLY A 140 7.13 -7.34 -8.68
N VAL A 141 7.09 -6.04 -8.99
CA VAL A 141 6.88 -4.98 -7.99
C VAL A 141 5.40 -4.93 -7.62
N SER A 142 5.10 -5.03 -6.33
CA SER A 142 3.73 -4.88 -5.83
C SER A 142 3.35 -3.41 -5.73
N ILE A 143 2.16 -3.04 -6.22
CA ILE A 143 1.69 -1.65 -6.23
C ILE A 143 0.56 -1.46 -5.22
N ALA A 144 0.77 -0.58 -4.24
CA ALA A 144 -0.27 -0.13 -3.31
C ALA A 144 -1.02 1.08 -3.90
N THR A 145 -2.31 0.94 -4.10
CA THR A 145 -3.17 2.08 -4.41
C THR A 145 -3.83 2.59 -3.14
N ASN A 146 -3.66 3.88 -2.86
CA ASN A 146 -4.15 4.55 -1.65
C ASN A 146 -5.20 5.60 -2.05
N PRO A 147 -6.43 5.19 -2.40
CA PRO A 147 -7.40 6.07 -3.06
C PRO A 147 -7.84 7.23 -2.19
N HIS A 148 -7.89 7.07 -0.88
CA HIS A 148 -8.35 8.10 0.05
C HIS A 148 -7.49 9.35 -0.02
N ILE A 149 -6.20 9.21 0.23
CA ILE A 149 -5.27 10.34 0.21
C ILE A 149 -5.09 10.89 -1.21
N SER A 150 -5.00 10.01 -2.22
CA SER A 150 -4.84 10.46 -3.62
C SER A 150 -5.98 11.36 -4.08
N LEU A 151 -7.24 11.04 -3.73
CA LEU A 151 -8.41 11.84 -4.07
C LEU A 151 -8.43 13.21 -3.38
N VAL A 152 -7.77 13.34 -2.25
CA VAL A 152 -7.71 14.60 -1.48
C VAL A 152 -6.47 15.41 -1.82
N ALA A 153 -5.32 14.76 -2.03
CA ALA A 153 -4.05 15.42 -2.24
C ALA A 153 -3.82 15.88 -3.68
N GLN A 154 -4.24 15.05 -4.66
CA GLN A 154 -3.95 15.28 -6.07
C GLN A 154 -5.01 16.14 -6.77
N GLY A 155 -4.67 16.76 -7.90
CA GLY A 155 -5.59 17.56 -8.72
C GLY A 155 -6.01 18.91 -8.10
N ARG A 156 -5.42 19.35 -7.01
CA ARG A 156 -5.82 20.57 -6.27
C ARG A 156 -5.68 21.87 -7.08
N TYR A 157 -4.82 21.86 -8.08
CA TYR A 157 -4.59 23.02 -8.96
C TYR A 157 -5.32 22.92 -10.29
N ASP A 158 -6.09 21.84 -10.53
CA ASP A 158 -6.85 21.67 -11.75
C ASP A 158 -8.06 22.60 -11.74
N THR A 159 -8.20 23.40 -12.81
CA THR A 159 -9.33 24.32 -12.98
C THR A 159 -10.44 23.71 -13.82
N ASN A 160 -10.13 22.70 -14.63
CA ASN A 160 -11.06 21.95 -15.46
C ASN A 160 -10.69 20.46 -15.44
N ASN A 161 -11.68 19.58 -15.51
CA ASN A 161 -11.49 18.14 -15.53
C ASN A 161 -10.57 17.64 -14.40
N MET A 162 -10.92 17.96 -13.16
CA MET A 162 -10.15 17.60 -11.98
C MET A 162 -9.71 16.13 -12.02
N ARG A 163 -8.40 15.91 -11.96
CA ARG A 163 -7.81 14.59 -11.96
C ARG A 163 -8.08 13.91 -10.62
N ARG A 164 -8.22 12.60 -10.64
CA ARG A 164 -8.41 11.82 -9.41
C ARG A 164 -7.11 11.46 -8.70
N GLY A 165 -5.97 11.60 -9.38
CA GLY A 165 -4.64 11.33 -8.83
C GLY A 165 -4.37 9.88 -8.40
N VAL A 166 -5.34 8.99 -8.57
CA VAL A 166 -5.20 7.57 -8.22
C VAL A 166 -4.46 6.86 -9.36
N THR A 167 -3.49 6.02 -9.01
CA THR A 167 -2.71 5.25 -9.99
C THR A 167 -3.60 4.41 -10.92
N ARG A 168 -3.06 3.94 -12.04
CA ARG A 168 -3.75 3.08 -13.01
C ARG A 168 -3.92 1.64 -12.49
N ALA A 169 -4.56 1.47 -11.32
CA ALA A 169 -4.69 0.18 -10.64
C ALA A 169 -5.34 -0.90 -11.53
N LYS A 170 -6.38 -0.53 -12.30
CA LYS A 170 -7.05 -1.45 -13.25
C LYS A 170 -6.13 -1.92 -14.37
N ASP A 171 -5.30 -1.04 -14.93
CA ASP A 171 -4.38 -1.39 -16.02
C ASP A 171 -3.23 -2.24 -15.51
N LEU A 172 -2.69 -1.91 -14.34
CA LEU A 172 -1.67 -2.70 -13.64
C LEU A 172 -2.18 -4.13 -13.34
N TRP A 173 -3.37 -4.26 -12.77
CA TRP A 173 -4.00 -5.55 -12.52
C TRP A 173 -4.19 -6.36 -13.80
N LYS A 174 -4.69 -5.75 -14.88
CA LYS A 174 -4.86 -6.41 -16.18
C LYS A 174 -3.54 -6.85 -16.81
N ALA A 175 -2.45 -6.16 -16.52
CA ALA A 175 -1.11 -6.53 -16.96
C ALA A 175 -0.48 -7.64 -16.10
N GLY A 176 -1.14 -8.09 -15.03
CA GLY A 176 -0.67 -9.15 -14.15
C GLY A 176 0.23 -8.67 -13.00
N ALA A 177 0.36 -7.35 -12.79
CA ALA A 177 1.05 -6.84 -11.61
C ALA A 177 0.27 -7.15 -10.32
N ASN A 178 0.97 -7.41 -9.22
CA ASN A 178 0.33 -7.53 -7.92
C ASN A 178 -0.11 -6.14 -7.45
N VAL A 179 -1.41 -5.87 -7.50
CA VAL A 179 -2.00 -4.62 -6.99
C VAL A 179 -2.67 -4.91 -5.67
N PHE A 180 -2.38 -4.11 -4.64
CA PHE A 180 -3.05 -4.15 -3.36
C PHE A 180 -3.49 -2.74 -2.94
N SER A 181 -4.24 -2.64 -1.86
CA SER A 181 -4.76 -1.36 -1.41
C SER A 181 -4.64 -1.20 0.09
N ALA A 182 -4.38 0.02 0.53
CA ALA A 182 -4.22 0.37 1.93
C ALA A 182 -4.92 1.69 2.26
N GLN A 183 -5.14 1.93 3.55
CA GLN A 183 -5.77 3.15 4.04
C GLN A 183 -4.85 4.35 3.87
N ASP A 184 -3.54 4.17 4.09
CA ASP A 184 -2.58 5.25 4.27
C ASP A 184 -2.89 6.06 5.53
N ASP A 185 -3.07 7.37 5.42
CA ASP A 185 -3.41 8.25 6.53
C ASP A 185 -4.75 7.89 7.17
N VAL A 186 -4.83 7.87 8.49
CA VAL A 186 -6.05 7.49 9.21
C VAL A 186 -6.76 8.71 9.80
N ASN A 187 -6.09 9.49 10.63
CA ASN A 187 -6.69 10.68 11.24
C ASN A 187 -5.56 11.67 11.56
N ASP A 188 -5.07 12.32 10.54
CA ASP A 188 -3.95 13.24 10.60
C ASP A 188 -4.22 14.49 9.75
N PRO A 189 -3.26 15.45 9.66
CA PRO A 189 -3.44 16.67 8.89
C PRO A 189 -3.59 16.48 7.38
N TYR A 190 -3.14 15.36 6.82
CA TYR A 190 -3.24 15.06 5.39
C TYR A 190 -4.62 14.48 5.04
N TYR A 191 -5.12 13.55 5.87
CA TYR A 191 -6.42 12.91 5.67
C TYR A 191 -7.15 12.69 7.00
N PRO A 192 -8.15 13.53 7.36
CA PRO A 192 -8.82 13.47 8.66
C PRO A 192 -10.02 12.50 8.72
N PHE A 193 -10.33 11.76 7.64
CA PHE A 193 -11.54 10.93 7.55
C PHE A 193 -11.24 9.43 7.58
N GLY A 194 -9.99 9.01 7.75
CA GLY A 194 -9.59 7.62 7.73
C GLY A 194 -10.18 6.83 8.90
N ARG A 195 -10.75 5.66 8.60
CA ARG A 195 -11.35 4.75 9.58
C ARG A 195 -10.54 3.48 9.79
N ASN A 196 -9.48 3.31 9.00
CA ASN A 196 -8.69 2.08 8.94
C ASN A 196 -9.58 0.85 8.62
N ASP A 197 -10.56 1.03 7.75
CA ASP A 197 -11.50 0.00 7.32
C ASP A 197 -11.22 -0.40 5.88
N GLN A 198 -10.68 -1.60 5.68
CA GLN A 198 -10.31 -2.07 4.35
C GLN A 198 -11.52 -2.30 3.43
N GLN A 199 -12.74 -2.47 3.95
CA GLN A 199 -13.95 -2.53 3.12
C GLN A 199 -14.26 -1.16 2.51
N GLU A 200 -14.05 -0.08 3.28
CA GLU A 200 -14.16 1.29 2.79
C GLU A 200 -13.10 1.58 1.74
N VAL A 201 -11.84 1.23 2.00
CA VAL A 201 -10.73 1.37 1.03
C VAL A 201 -11.08 0.68 -0.29
N ALA A 202 -11.53 -0.55 -0.26
CA ALA A 202 -11.95 -1.31 -1.44
C ALA A 202 -13.10 -0.61 -2.19
N SER A 203 -14.09 -0.06 -1.47
CA SER A 203 -15.17 0.72 -2.08
C SER A 203 -14.63 1.94 -2.82
N PHE A 204 -13.69 2.67 -2.22
CA PHE A 204 -13.06 3.81 -2.90
C PHE A 204 -12.27 3.39 -4.16
N VAL A 205 -11.55 2.26 -4.12
CA VAL A 205 -10.89 1.70 -5.32
C VAL A 205 -11.91 1.43 -6.42
N CYS A 206 -13.03 0.76 -6.10
CA CYS A 206 -14.08 0.47 -7.08
C CYS A 206 -14.55 1.75 -7.78
N HIS A 207 -14.78 2.83 -7.03
CA HIS A 207 -15.24 4.10 -7.58
C HIS A 207 -14.13 4.85 -8.33
N ALA A 208 -12.97 5.03 -7.72
CA ALA A 208 -11.89 5.83 -8.26
C ALA A 208 -11.22 5.20 -9.49
N CYS A 209 -11.10 3.87 -9.51
CA CYS A 209 -10.47 3.13 -10.61
C CYS A 209 -11.48 2.54 -11.61
N HIS A 210 -12.78 2.84 -11.47
CA HIS A 210 -13.85 2.31 -12.32
C HIS A 210 -13.86 0.77 -12.41
N MET A 211 -13.70 0.11 -11.24
CA MET A 211 -13.70 -1.34 -11.12
C MET A 211 -15.05 -1.82 -10.55
N THR A 212 -16.08 -1.85 -11.41
CA THR A 212 -17.47 -2.05 -10.98
C THR A 212 -18.14 -3.30 -11.57
N TYR A 213 -17.46 -4.01 -12.46
CA TYR A 213 -17.95 -5.31 -12.96
C TYR A 213 -17.67 -6.44 -11.95
N PRO A 214 -18.41 -7.55 -12.01
CA PRO A 214 -18.31 -8.63 -11.00
C PRO A 214 -16.91 -9.21 -10.80
N ASP A 215 -16.14 -9.38 -11.87
CA ASP A 215 -14.75 -9.83 -11.84
C ASP A 215 -13.81 -8.77 -11.27
N GLU A 216 -14.04 -7.51 -11.57
CA GLU A 216 -13.29 -6.37 -11.05
C GLU A 216 -13.53 -6.18 -9.54
N ILE A 217 -14.80 -6.28 -9.09
CA ILE A 217 -15.16 -6.22 -7.66
C ILE A 217 -14.48 -7.36 -6.89
N ARG A 218 -14.39 -8.55 -7.46
CA ARG A 218 -13.66 -9.67 -6.87
C ARG A 218 -12.16 -9.40 -6.80
N ALA A 219 -11.57 -8.87 -7.86
CA ALA A 219 -10.16 -8.47 -7.87
C ALA A 219 -9.86 -7.41 -6.80
N VAL A 220 -10.75 -6.41 -6.61
CA VAL A 220 -10.59 -5.41 -5.55
C VAL A 220 -10.70 -6.03 -4.15
N PHE A 221 -11.48 -7.09 -3.97
CA PHE A 221 -11.46 -7.84 -2.72
C PHE A 221 -10.12 -8.54 -2.49
N ASP A 222 -9.51 -9.07 -3.54
CA ASP A 222 -8.18 -9.63 -3.47
C ASP A 222 -7.13 -8.55 -3.17
N PHE A 223 -7.29 -7.30 -3.60
CA PHE A 223 -6.39 -6.19 -3.29
C PHE A 223 -6.27 -5.93 -1.78
N ILE A 224 -7.33 -6.13 -1.02
CA ILE A 224 -7.34 -5.94 0.44
C ILE A 224 -7.13 -7.26 1.22
N THR A 225 -6.89 -8.37 0.54
CA THR A 225 -6.70 -9.70 1.15
C THR A 225 -5.45 -10.39 0.58
N HIS A 226 -5.61 -11.26 -0.42
CA HIS A 226 -4.53 -12.09 -0.95
C HIS A 226 -3.37 -11.30 -1.54
N ASN A 227 -3.66 -10.22 -2.28
CA ASN A 227 -2.62 -9.41 -2.90
C ASN A 227 -1.82 -8.63 -1.86
N ALA A 228 -2.49 -8.10 -0.83
CA ALA A 228 -1.83 -7.46 0.30
C ALA A 228 -0.94 -8.47 1.04
N ALA A 229 -1.45 -9.68 1.31
CA ALA A 229 -0.67 -10.74 1.94
C ALA A 229 0.55 -11.16 1.09
N THR A 230 0.42 -11.15 -0.25
CA THR A 230 1.53 -11.40 -1.17
C THR A 230 2.59 -10.30 -1.07
N ALA A 231 2.16 -9.02 -1.09
CA ALA A 231 3.06 -7.87 -0.98
C ALA A 231 3.84 -7.85 0.35
N LEU A 232 3.20 -8.25 1.45
CA LEU A 232 3.77 -8.38 2.77
C LEU A 232 4.48 -9.74 2.99
N ARG A 233 4.53 -10.61 1.97
CA ARG A 233 5.12 -11.95 2.05
C ARG A 233 4.65 -12.78 3.25
N LEU A 234 3.37 -12.68 3.59
CA LEU A 234 2.80 -13.36 4.74
C LEU A 234 2.70 -14.87 4.51
N ASN A 235 3.55 -15.62 5.18
CA ASN A 235 3.51 -17.07 5.17
C ASN A 235 2.30 -17.59 5.96
N GLY A 236 1.54 -18.51 5.35
CA GLY A 236 0.41 -19.14 6.03
C GLY A 236 -0.90 -18.35 5.98
N TYR A 237 -1.00 -17.29 5.16
CA TYR A 237 -2.25 -16.59 4.88
C TYR A 237 -3.15 -17.41 3.94
N GLY A 238 -4.48 -17.37 4.17
CA GLY A 238 -5.50 -17.99 3.32
C GLY A 238 -6.44 -18.94 4.05
N LEU A 239 -7.51 -19.38 3.36
CA LEU A 239 -8.56 -20.26 3.90
C LEU A 239 -8.30 -21.75 3.64
N GLU A 240 -7.06 -22.15 3.50
CA GLU A 240 -6.67 -23.54 3.22
C GLU A 240 -6.32 -24.30 4.49
N ILE A 241 -6.46 -25.65 4.44
CA ILE A 241 -6.07 -26.51 5.56
C ILE A 241 -4.56 -26.34 5.85
N GLY A 242 -4.23 -26.10 7.10
CA GLY A 242 -2.85 -25.88 7.55
C GLY A 242 -2.40 -24.42 7.57
N LYS A 243 -3.22 -23.48 7.08
CA LYS A 243 -2.98 -22.04 7.20
C LYS A 243 -3.36 -21.52 8.58
N LYS A 244 -2.86 -20.33 8.92
CA LYS A 244 -3.26 -19.64 10.16
C LYS A 244 -4.75 -19.27 10.10
N ALA A 245 -5.47 -19.54 11.17
CA ALA A 245 -6.88 -19.13 11.28
C ALA A 245 -7.00 -17.65 11.70
N ASP A 246 -6.55 -16.75 10.80
CA ASP A 246 -6.72 -15.30 10.88
C ASP A 246 -7.88 -14.92 9.94
N LEU A 247 -9.08 -14.69 10.50
CA LEU A 247 -10.32 -14.66 9.74
C LEU A 247 -11.22 -13.50 10.20
N ASN A 248 -11.91 -12.89 9.24
CA ASN A 248 -13.06 -12.04 9.49
C ASN A 248 -14.33 -12.72 9.00
N VAL A 249 -15.32 -12.85 9.88
CA VAL A 249 -16.65 -13.33 9.50
C VAL A 249 -17.52 -12.13 9.17
N LEU A 250 -17.94 -12.02 7.91
CA LEU A 250 -18.70 -10.88 7.39
C LEU A 250 -20.17 -11.26 7.21
N CYS A 251 -21.11 -10.43 7.71
CA CYS A 251 -22.54 -10.61 7.52
C CYS A 251 -23.02 -10.06 6.17
N ALA A 252 -22.52 -10.65 5.08
CA ALA A 252 -22.86 -10.24 3.73
C ALA A 252 -22.95 -11.44 2.79
N PRO A 253 -23.95 -11.51 1.87
CA PRO A 253 -24.16 -12.66 1.00
C PRO A 253 -23.17 -12.71 -0.18
N SER A 254 -22.43 -11.64 -0.44
CA SER A 254 -21.43 -11.56 -1.50
C SER A 254 -20.43 -10.43 -1.26
N VAL A 255 -19.28 -10.45 -1.98
CA VAL A 255 -18.27 -9.40 -1.94
C VAL A 255 -18.86 -8.03 -2.30
N GLN A 256 -19.75 -7.96 -3.30
CA GLN A 256 -20.44 -6.72 -3.63
C GLN A 256 -21.23 -6.15 -2.45
N HIS A 257 -21.88 -7.01 -1.66
CA HIS A 257 -22.61 -6.57 -0.47
C HIS A 257 -21.67 -6.14 0.66
N VAL A 258 -20.49 -6.75 0.78
CA VAL A 258 -19.43 -6.29 1.71
C VAL A 258 -19.11 -4.82 1.44
N PHE A 259 -18.77 -4.48 0.20
CA PHE A 259 -18.40 -3.10 -0.17
C PHE A 259 -19.57 -2.11 -0.09
N ARG A 260 -20.78 -2.56 -0.41
CA ARG A 260 -21.98 -1.73 -0.38
C ARG A 260 -22.46 -1.41 1.03
N LEU A 261 -22.39 -2.39 1.94
CA LEU A 261 -22.97 -2.27 3.28
C LEU A 261 -21.95 -1.82 4.32
N GLN A 262 -20.67 -2.10 4.11
CA GLN A 262 -19.55 -1.72 4.98
C GLN A 262 -19.84 -2.00 6.48
N GLN A 263 -20.42 -3.18 6.74
CA GLN A 263 -20.72 -3.58 8.10
C GLN A 263 -19.46 -4.11 8.78
N PRO A 264 -19.26 -3.81 10.08
CA PRO A 264 -18.14 -4.38 10.81
C PRO A 264 -18.21 -5.92 10.78
N PRO A 265 -17.06 -6.62 10.82
CA PRO A 265 -17.04 -8.07 10.93
C PRO A 265 -17.84 -8.54 12.13
N ALA A 266 -18.70 -9.55 11.95
CA ALA A 266 -19.41 -10.17 13.07
C ALA A 266 -18.42 -10.78 14.07
N TYR A 267 -17.35 -11.38 13.55
CA TYR A 267 -16.25 -11.89 14.37
C TYR A 267 -14.91 -11.57 13.71
N VAL A 268 -13.93 -11.16 14.55
CA VAL A 268 -12.52 -11.07 14.21
C VAL A 268 -11.81 -12.21 14.94
N ILE A 269 -11.14 -13.05 14.18
CA ILE A 269 -10.46 -14.25 14.67
C ILE A 269 -8.98 -14.14 14.35
N LYS A 270 -8.10 -14.32 15.34
CA LYS A 270 -6.66 -14.37 15.21
C LYS A 270 -6.12 -15.66 15.79
N SER A 271 -5.39 -16.41 14.96
CA SER A 271 -4.82 -17.72 15.35
C SER A 271 -5.87 -18.65 16.00
N GLY A 272 -7.09 -18.67 15.43
CA GLY A 272 -8.22 -19.48 15.91
C GLY A 272 -8.94 -18.96 17.16
N ARG A 273 -8.53 -17.79 17.70
CA ARG A 273 -9.20 -17.18 18.87
C ARG A 273 -10.06 -16.00 18.43
N ILE A 274 -11.27 -15.91 18.93
CA ILE A 274 -12.12 -14.73 18.73
C ILE A 274 -11.56 -13.58 19.54
N LEU A 275 -11.14 -12.50 18.86
CA LEU A 275 -10.63 -11.28 19.47
C LEU A 275 -11.71 -10.22 19.63
N ALA A 276 -12.65 -10.16 18.71
CA ALA A 276 -13.77 -9.20 18.76
C ALA A 276 -15.02 -9.80 18.14
N ASN A 277 -16.18 -9.31 18.58
CA ASN A 277 -17.46 -9.51 17.92
C ASN A 277 -18.19 -8.18 17.78
N SER A 278 -18.97 -8.03 16.71
CA SER A 278 -19.76 -6.84 16.42
C SER A 278 -21.10 -7.28 15.84
N LEU A 279 -22.04 -7.65 16.70
CA LEU A 279 -23.38 -8.02 16.26
C LEU A 279 -24.25 -6.77 16.18
N LEU A 280 -24.70 -6.44 14.97
CA LEU A 280 -25.59 -5.31 14.73
C LEU A 280 -27.03 -5.72 15.02
N VAL A 281 -27.66 -5.09 16.01
CA VAL A 281 -29.10 -5.20 16.27
C VAL A 281 -29.77 -3.97 15.67
N ARG A 282 -30.78 -4.19 14.81
CA ARG A 282 -31.63 -3.13 14.26
C ARG A 282 -33.08 -3.42 14.66
N GLU A 283 -33.68 -2.47 15.32
CA GLU A 283 -35.11 -2.54 15.72
C GLU A 283 -35.88 -1.46 14.93
N ILE A 284 -37.03 -1.84 14.39
CA ILE A 284 -37.95 -0.92 13.71
C ILE A 284 -39.19 -0.80 14.57
N TYR A 285 -39.44 0.39 15.07
CA TYR A 285 -40.64 0.71 15.84
C TYR A 285 -41.68 1.31 14.89
N HIS A 286 -42.84 0.67 14.82
CA HIS A 286 -44.00 1.22 14.12
C HIS A 286 -44.78 2.11 15.09
N ALA A 287 -45.07 3.35 14.64
CA ALA A 287 -45.93 4.28 15.38
C ALA A 287 -47.39 3.86 15.31
#